data_47f56b2fb2acb17a99a29c4861587238
#
_entry.id   47f56b2fb2acb17a99a29c4861587238
#
_cell.length_a   1.000
_cell.length_b   1.000
_cell.length_c   1.000
_cell.angle_alpha   90.00
_cell.angle_beta   90.00
_cell.angle_gamma   90.00
#
_symmetry.space_group_name_H-M   'P 1'
#
loop_
_entity.id
_entity.type
_entity.pdbx_description
1 polymer ?
#
loop_
_entity_poly.entity_id
_entity_poly.type
_entity_poly.pdbx_seq_one_letter_code
_entity_poly.pdbx_strand_id
1 'polypeptide(L)'
;MGQRRPGYGSERSRLRCRDIMTRDLAVAMRETPLREVAVMMKQEDTGVIPVVDYQGTAGNGKTIERDEVNYEQRTYGRGKLLGLITDRDIVIRAVADNKDAGGTRAEEVMSTNVHTARPNDRVVDVIRKMGDKQVRRIPVVGEDNRLIGIISMADVAVETEADQELADAIEDISKGHSFWQQIFG
;
A
#
# COMPACT_ATOMS: atom_id res chain seq x y z
N MET A 1 28.30 -44.60 12.21
CA MET A 1 27.08 -44.08 12.85
C MET A 1 26.83 -42.65 12.34
N GLY A 2 26.03 -42.53 11.28
CA GLY A 2 25.71 -41.23 10.71
C GLY A 2 24.48 -40.63 11.43
N GLN A 3 24.67 -39.55 12.13
CA GLN A 3 23.58 -38.80 12.71
C GLN A 3 22.81 -38.11 11.55
N ARG A 4 21.60 -38.57 11.28
CA ARG A 4 20.63 -37.85 10.43
C ARG A 4 20.25 -36.56 11.16
N ARG A 5 20.60 -35.41 10.60
CA ARG A 5 20.05 -34.12 11.02
C ARG A 5 18.54 -34.19 10.88
N PRO A 6 17.77 -33.77 11.89
CA PRO A 6 16.32 -33.68 11.74
C PRO A 6 16.05 -32.71 10.58
N GLY A 7 15.24 -33.17 9.60
CA GLY A 7 14.76 -32.33 8.54
C GLY A 7 13.90 -31.24 9.16
N TYR A 8 14.35 -30.01 9.09
CA TYR A 8 13.52 -28.82 9.29
C TYR A 8 12.51 -28.82 8.14
N GLY A 9 11.34 -29.38 8.41
CA GLY A 9 10.19 -29.11 7.58
C GLY A 9 9.96 -27.62 7.64
N SER A 10 10.11 -26.94 6.50
CA SER A 10 9.81 -25.51 6.39
C SER A 10 8.40 -25.29 6.91
N GLU A 11 8.27 -24.76 8.13
CA GLU A 11 6.98 -24.26 8.60
C GLU A 11 6.58 -23.15 7.64
N ARG A 12 5.55 -23.41 6.86
CA ARG A 12 5.02 -22.41 5.93
C ARG A 12 4.53 -21.22 6.74
N SER A 13 5.01 -20.03 6.40
CA SER A 13 4.57 -18.79 7.03
C SER A 13 3.05 -18.74 7.11
N ARG A 14 2.52 -18.51 8.31
CA ARG A 14 1.08 -18.36 8.57
C ARG A 14 0.64 -16.90 8.54
N LEU A 15 1.59 -15.96 8.45
CA LEU A 15 1.33 -14.52 8.43
C LEU A 15 0.38 -14.14 7.29
N ARG A 16 -0.66 -13.40 7.66
CA ARG A 16 -1.65 -12.86 6.74
C ARG A 16 -1.51 -11.34 6.65
N CYS A 17 -1.96 -10.77 5.55
CA CYS A 17 -1.94 -9.32 5.36
C CYS A 17 -2.53 -8.55 6.53
N ARG A 18 -3.66 -9.04 7.09
CA ARG A 18 -4.33 -8.41 8.25
C ARG A 18 -3.48 -8.33 9.52
N ASP A 19 -2.44 -9.18 9.63
CA ASP A 19 -1.63 -9.29 10.84
C ASP A 19 -0.54 -8.20 10.88
N ILE A 20 -0.08 -7.74 9.70
CA ILE A 20 1.03 -6.79 9.57
C ILE A 20 0.67 -5.48 8.86
N MET A 21 -0.49 -5.39 8.20
CA MET A 21 -0.86 -4.17 7.46
C MET A 21 -1.03 -2.96 8.36
N THR A 22 -0.56 -1.81 7.92
CA THR A 22 -0.87 -0.52 8.50
C THR A 22 -2.32 -0.16 8.16
N ARG A 23 -3.12 0.19 9.19
CA ARG A 23 -4.57 0.46 9.05
C ARG A 23 -4.93 1.94 9.10
N ASP A 24 -4.19 2.71 9.90
CA ASP A 24 -4.36 4.15 9.99
C ASP A 24 -3.63 4.80 8.83
N LEU A 25 -4.38 5.12 7.78
CA LEU A 25 -3.85 5.66 6.55
C LEU A 25 -4.46 7.02 6.27
N ALA A 26 -3.62 8.01 6.03
CA ALA A 26 -4.06 9.21 5.36
C ALA A 26 -4.52 8.85 3.94
N VAL A 27 -5.68 9.36 3.54
CA VAL A 27 -6.26 9.12 2.22
C VAL A 27 -6.67 10.44 1.57
N ALA A 28 -6.54 10.52 0.26
CA ALA A 28 -7.02 11.63 -0.55
C ALA A 28 -8.32 11.24 -1.26
N MET A 29 -9.10 12.24 -1.65
CA MET A 29 -10.21 12.09 -2.57
C MET A 29 -9.79 12.50 -3.99
N ARG A 30 -10.62 12.21 -4.98
CA ARG A 30 -10.37 12.56 -6.40
C ARG A 30 -9.97 14.02 -6.57
N GLU A 31 -10.73 14.90 -5.91
CA GLU A 31 -10.65 16.33 -6.04
C GLU A 31 -9.62 16.99 -5.13
N THR A 32 -8.95 16.21 -4.26
CA THR A 32 -7.92 16.74 -3.35
C THR A 32 -6.78 17.36 -4.13
N PRO A 33 -6.41 18.63 -3.86
CA PRO A 33 -5.28 19.28 -4.52
C PRO A 33 -3.96 18.54 -4.24
N LEU A 34 -3.05 18.46 -5.21
CA LEU A 34 -1.77 17.79 -5.03
C LEU A 34 -0.92 18.38 -3.90
N ARG A 35 -1.07 19.69 -3.65
CA ARG A 35 -0.41 20.33 -2.52
C ARG A 35 -0.83 19.72 -1.19
N GLU A 36 -2.12 19.43 -1.02
CA GLU A 36 -2.63 18.76 0.19
C GLU A 36 -2.13 17.33 0.28
N VAL A 37 -2.10 16.60 -0.84
CA VAL A 37 -1.52 15.24 -0.88
C VAL A 37 -0.07 15.25 -0.44
N ALA A 38 0.73 16.21 -0.91
CA ALA A 38 2.13 16.36 -0.52
C ALA A 38 2.27 16.73 0.99
N VAL A 39 1.35 17.53 1.52
CA VAL A 39 1.30 17.85 2.96
C VAL A 39 0.98 16.59 3.78
N MET A 40 0.01 15.77 3.34
CA MET A 40 -0.30 14.49 3.97
C MET A 40 0.94 13.57 3.98
N MET A 41 1.64 13.44 2.84
CA MET A 41 2.89 12.64 2.77
C MET A 41 3.92 13.11 3.78
N LYS A 42 4.08 14.42 3.94
CA LYS A 42 5.02 15.01 4.90
C LYS A 42 4.60 14.76 6.35
N GLN A 43 3.30 14.86 6.67
CA GLN A 43 2.78 14.69 8.03
C GLN A 43 2.84 13.24 8.50
N GLU A 44 2.55 12.31 7.59
CA GLU A 44 2.52 10.87 7.86
C GLU A 44 3.87 10.18 7.59
N ASP A 45 4.92 10.93 7.25
CA ASP A 45 6.24 10.41 6.87
C ASP A 45 6.15 9.27 5.86
N THR A 46 5.31 9.45 4.83
CA THR A 46 5.05 8.42 3.81
C THR A 46 5.22 8.95 2.40
N GLY A 47 5.76 8.14 1.51
CA GLY A 47 5.84 8.44 0.07
C GLY A 47 4.64 7.96 -0.74
N VAL A 48 3.48 7.62 -0.11
CA VAL A 48 2.29 7.17 -0.83
C VAL A 48 1.02 7.57 -0.11
N ILE A 49 0.04 8.08 -0.86
CA ILE A 49 -1.31 8.35 -0.37
C ILE A 49 -2.31 7.60 -1.25
N PRO A 50 -3.16 6.73 -0.69
CA PRO A 50 -4.28 6.15 -1.40
C PRO A 50 -5.33 7.21 -1.75
N VAL A 51 -5.89 7.09 -2.97
CA VAL A 51 -7.03 7.89 -3.40
C VAL A 51 -8.28 7.03 -3.33
N VAL A 52 -9.29 7.51 -2.61
CA VAL A 52 -10.52 6.76 -2.34
C VAL A 52 -11.77 7.54 -2.73
N ASP A 53 -12.87 6.82 -2.91
CA ASP A 53 -14.21 7.37 -3.07
C ASP A 53 -15.09 6.89 -1.91
N TYR A 54 -15.77 7.83 -1.27
CA TYR A 54 -16.71 7.53 -0.18
C TYR A 54 -18.15 7.31 -0.67
N GLN A 55 -18.38 7.15 -1.97
CA GLN A 55 -19.72 6.82 -2.47
C GLN A 55 -20.15 5.47 -1.90
N GLY A 56 -21.11 5.50 -0.99
CA GLY A 56 -21.68 4.30 -0.38
C GLY A 56 -22.31 4.57 0.98
N THR A 57 -23.22 3.70 1.34
CA THR A 57 -23.92 3.73 2.61
C THR A 57 -22.96 3.43 3.77
N ALA A 58 -22.93 4.28 4.78
CA ALA A 58 -22.28 3.92 6.06
C ALA A 58 -22.90 2.61 6.59
N GLY A 59 -22.14 1.85 7.36
CA GLY A 59 -22.59 0.56 7.91
C GLY A 59 -23.89 0.60 8.75
N ASN A 60 -24.47 1.79 8.96
CA ASN A 60 -25.76 2.07 9.58
C ASN A 60 -26.88 2.39 8.58
N GLY A 61 -26.67 2.17 7.27
CA GLY A 61 -27.68 2.44 6.22
C GLY A 61 -27.81 3.91 5.82
N LYS A 62 -27.02 4.82 6.39
CA LYS A 62 -27.07 6.24 6.04
C LYS A 62 -26.11 6.52 4.87
N THR A 63 -26.60 7.17 3.81
CA THR A 63 -25.78 7.68 2.73
C THR A 63 -24.88 8.79 3.29
N ILE A 64 -23.57 8.63 3.16
CA ILE A 64 -22.63 9.70 3.55
C ILE A 64 -22.60 10.70 2.40
N GLU A 65 -23.22 11.87 2.59
CA GLU A 65 -23.08 12.97 1.66
C GLU A 65 -21.66 13.54 1.76
N ARG A 66 -21.11 13.96 0.61
CA ARG A 66 -19.71 14.44 0.49
C ARG A 66 -19.37 15.56 1.48
N ASP A 67 -20.36 16.38 1.84
CA ASP A 67 -20.19 17.56 2.69
C ASP A 67 -20.25 17.25 4.20
N GLU A 68 -20.74 16.06 4.57
CA GLU A 68 -20.84 15.63 5.99
C GLU A 68 -19.59 14.88 6.52
N VAL A 69 -18.65 14.53 5.64
CA VAL A 69 -17.42 13.85 6.07
C VAL A 69 -16.49 14.88 6.69
N ASN A 70 -16.42 14.89 8.02
CA ASN A 70 -15.49 15.72 8.78
C ASN A 70 -14.03 15.43 8.33
N TYR A 71 -13.16 16.46 8.33
CA TYR A 71 -11.76 16.34 7.90
C TYR A 71 -11.03 15.18 8.59
N GLU A 72 -11.27 14.97 9.88
CA GLU A 72 -10.73 13.84 10.64
C GLU A 72 -11.26 12.47 10.15
N GLN A 73 -12.50 12.41 9.67
CA GLN A 73 -13.09 11.19 9.07
C GLN A 73 -12.66 10.99 7.61
N ARG A 74 -12.26 12.07 6.93
CA ARG A 74 -11.68 12.00 5.57
C ARG A 74 -10.30 11.41 5.57
N THR A 75 -9.55 11.57 6.67
CA THR A 75 -8.14 11.24 6.75
C THR A 75 -7.91 9.75 7.03
N TYR A 76 -8.87 9.08 7.70
CA TYR A 76 -8.75 7.66 8.12
C TYR A 76 -9.93 6.86 7.58
N GLY A 77 -9.98 6.66 6.28
CA GLY A 77 -11.21 6.21 5.69
C GLY A 77 -11.18 4.89 4.97
N ARG A 78 -12.29 4.19 5.08
CA ARG A 78 -12.62 2.93 4.42
C ARG A 78 -13.36 3.16 3.10
N GLY A 79 -12.95 4.16 2.30
CA GLY A 79 -13.51 4.44 0.99
C GLY A 79 -13.16 3.35 -0.03
N LYS A 80 -13.85 3.34 -1.16
CA LYS A 80 -13.50 2.49 -2.29
C LYS A 80 -12.18 2.98 -2.89
N LEU A 81 -11.19 2.09 -3.01
CA LEU A 81 -9.90 2.42 -3.59
C LEU A 81 -10.05 2.75 -5.08
N LEU A 82 -9.57 3.91 -5.48
CA LEU A 82 -9.55 4.38 -6.86
C LEU A 82 -8.15 4.34 -7.48
N GLY A 83 -7.13 4.67 -6.69
CA GLY A 83 -5.76 4.75 -7.13
C GLY A 83 -4.78 5.00 -5.99
N LEU A 84 -3.53 5.19 -6.37
CA LEU A 84 -2.45 5.60 -5.48
C LEU A 84 -1.72 6.79 -6.08
N ILE A 85 -1.26 7.70 -5.22
CA ILE A 85 -0.29 8.74 -5.59
C ILE A 85 0.97 8.49 -4.79
N THR A 86 2.10 8.42 -5.49
CA THR A 86 3.42 8.38 -4.87
C THR A 86 4.13 9.74 -5.01
N ASP A 87 5.14 9.98 -4.19
CA ASP A 87 6.06 11.12 -4.33
C ASP A 87 6.65 11.19 -5.75
N ARG A 88 6.99 10.03 -6.34
CA ARG A 88 7.45 9.93 -7.73
C ARG A 88 6.37 10.38 -8.72
N ASP A 89 5.12 10.01 -8.53
CA ASP A 89 4.02 10.45 -9.41
C ASP A 89 3.89 11.98 -9.40
N ILE A 90 3.99 12.60 -8.23
CA ILE A 90 3.96 14.07 -8.09
C ILE A 90 5.13 14.69 -8.85
N VAL A 91 6.35 14.18 -8.69
CA VAL A 91 7.52 14.72 -9.38
C VAL A 91 7.39 14.55 -10.91
N ILE A 92 7.05 13.36 -11.38
CA ILE A 92 7.07 13.05 -12.82
C ILE A 92 5.86 13.62 -13.55
N ARG A 93 4.66 13.58 -12.94
CA ARG A 93 3.40 13.93 -13.64
C ARG A 93 2.88 15.33 -13.31
N ALA A 94 3.47 15.99 -12.31
CA ALA A 94 3.10 17.36 -11.97
C ALA A 94 4.30 18.32 -12.08
N VAL A 95 5.38 18.09 -11.33
CA VAL A 95 6.53 19.01 -11.32
C VAL A 95 7.21 19.05 -12.70
N ALA A 96 7.49 17.89 -13.31
CA ALA A 96 8.13 17.83 -14.63
C ALA A 96 7.27 18.43 -15.74
N ASP A 97 5.93 18.36 -15.60
CA ASP A 97 4.95 18.94 -16.53
C ASP A 97 4.61 20.41 -16.19
N ASN A 98 5.30 21.01 -15.21
CA ASN A 98 5.07 22.39 -14.75
C ASN A 98 3.59 22.67 -14.36
N LYS A 99 2.89 21.69 -13.78
CA LYS A 99 1.54 21.85 -13.29
C LYS A 99 1.51 22.57 -11.95
N ASP A 100 0.49 23.40 -11.74
CA ASP A 100 0.25 24.03 -10.44
C ASP A 100 -0.27 23.02 -9.42
N ALA A 101 0.47 22.80 -8.34
CA ALA A 101 0.09 21.85 -7.31
C ALA A 101 -1.17 22.24 -6.52
N GLY A 102 -1.53 23.53 -6.51
CA GLY A 102 -2.74 24.03 -5.88
C GLY A 102 -3.99 23.79 -6.72
N GLY A 103 -3.86 23.84 -8.04
CA GLY A 103 -4.95 23.64 -8.99
C GLY A 103 -5.10 22.22 -9.53
N THR A 104 -4.04 21.41 -9.50
CA THR A 104 -4.05 20.04 -10.02
C THR A 104 -4.67 19.08 -8.98
N ARG A 105 -5.61 18.25 -9.42
CA ARG A 105 -6.33 17.31 -8.56
C ARG A 105 -5.61 15.96 -8.47
N ALA A 106 -5.85 15.24 -7.39
CA ALA A 106 -5.34 13.89 -7.16
C ALA A 106 -5.62 12.92 -8.32
N GLU A 107 -6.85 12.96 -8.88
CA GLU A 107 -7.26 12.08 -9.99
C GLU A 107 -6.47 12.29 -11.28
N GLU A 108 -5.90 13.47 -11.49
CA GLU A 108 -5.12 13.79 -12.69
C GLU A 108 -3.70 13.20 -12.68
N VAL A 109 -3.24 12.79 -11.49
CA VAL A 109 -1.86 12.34 -11.27
C VAL A 109 -1.80 10.91 -10.75
N MET A 110 -2.86 10.42 -10.11
CA MET A 110 -2.90 9.08 -9.52
C MET A 110 -2.67 7.97 -10.54
N SER A 111 -2.10 6.89 -10.08
CA SER A 111 -2.05 5.61 -10.79
C SER A 111 -3.29 4.80 -10.44
N THR A 112 -4.06 4.39 -11.47
CA THR A 112 -5.32 3.64 -11.30
C THR A 112 -5.16 2.13 -11.43
N ASN A 113 -4.10 1.68 -12.13
CA ASN A 113 -3.79 0.25 -12.23
C ASN A 113 -3.04 -0.21 -10.98
N VAL A 114 -3.77 -0.36 -9.87
CA VAL A 114 -3.22 -0.69 -8.56
C VAL A 114 -3.33 -2.18 -8.29
N HIS A 115 -2.19 -2.81 -7.98
CA HIS A 115 -2.17 -4.17 -7.49
C HIS A 115 -2.58 -4.20 -6.02
N THR A 116 -3.58 -5.03 -5.69
CA THR A 116 -4.14 -5.13 -4.34
C THR A 116 -3.96 -6.53 -3.75
N ALA A 117 -4.12 -6.63 -2.44
CA ALA A 117 -4.20 -7.88 -1.69
C ALA A 117 -5.49 -7.93 -0.87
N ARG A 118 -5.83 -9.12 -0.36
CA ARG A 118 -6.93 -9.35 0.56
C ARG A 118 -6.40 -9.52 1.99
N PRO A 119 -7.21 -9.25 3.04
CA PRO A 119 -6.77 -9.40 4.43
C PRO A 119 -6.28 -10.81 4.77
N ASN A 120 -6.82 -11.83 4.11
CA ASN A 120 -6.47 -13.23 4.35
C ASN A 120 -5.38 -13.76 3.40
N ASP A 121 -4.87 -12.96 2.47
CA ASP A 121 -3.76 -13.37 1.62
C ASP A 121 -2.51 -13.60 2.48
N ARG A 122 -1.68 -14.56 2.08
CA ARG A 122 -0.40 -14.82 2.75
C ARG A 122 0.58 -13.70 2.43
N VAL A 123 1.29 -13.23 3.44
CA VAL A 123 2.29 -12.15 3.26
C VAL A 123 3.36 -12.56 2.24
N VAL A 124 3.82 -13.81 2.25
CA VAL A 124 4.80 -14.32 1.29
C VAL A 124 4.34 -14.19 -0.16
N ASP A 125 3.05 -14.40 -0.45
CA ASP A 125 2.51 -14.28 -1.80
C ASP A 125 2.40 -12.81 -2.23
N VAL A 126 2.15 -11.92 -1.26
CA VAL A 126 2.14 -10.47 -1.49
C VAL A 126 3.55 -9.93 -1.77
N ILE A 127 4.57 -10.43 -1.06
CA ILE A 127 5.97 -10.09 -1.32
C ILE A 127 6.37 -10.50 -2.74
N ARG A 128 6.06 -11.73 -3.16
CA ARG A 128 6.32 -12.18 -4.53
C ARG A 128 5.63 -11.29 -5.55
N LYS A 129 4.36 -10.92 -5.28
CA LYS A 129 3.62 -9.96 -6.12
C LYS A 129 4.32 -8.59 -6.18
N MET A 130 4.86 -8.09 -5.06
CA MET A 130 5.65 -6.84 -5.06
C MET A 130 6.87 -6.95 -5.97
N GLY A 131 7.62 -8.06 -5.91
CA GLY A 131 8.75 -8.33 -6.79
C GLY A 131 8.37 -8.41 -8.25
N ASP A 132 7.37 -9.22 -8.59
CA ASP A 132 6.90 -9.41 -9.97
C ASP A 132 6.36 -8.13 -10.61
N LYS A 133 5.72 -7.28 -9.82
CA LYS A 133 5.10 -6.02 -10.27
C LYS A 133 5.98 -4.80 -10.07
N GLN A 134 7.17 -4.99 -9.50
CA GLN A 134 8.12 -3.91 -9.20
C GLN A 134 7.50 -2.77 -8.38
N VAL A 135 6.70 -3.14 -7.38
CA VAL A 135 6.08 -2.21 -6.44
C VAL A 135 6.52 -2.52 -5.01
N ARG A 136 6.67 -1.49 -4.18
CA ARG A 136 7.11 -1.61 -2.79
C ARG A 136 5.97 -1.58 -1.78
N ARG A 137 4.76 -1.33 -2.24
CA ARG A 137 3.56 -1.21 -1.41
C ARG A 137 2.37 -1.81 -2.14
N ILE A 138 1.52 -2.50 -1.40
CA ILE A 138 0.28 -3.08 -1.93
C ILE A 138 -0.86 -2.73 -0.97
N PRO A 139 -1.89 -2.00 -1.43
CA PRO A 139 -3.10 -1.80 -0.66
C PRO A 139 -3.83 -3.12 -0.38
N VAL A 140 -4.33 -3.24 0.84
CA VAL A 140 -5.19 -4.34 1.26
C VAL A 140 -6.64 -3.87 1.18
N VAL A 141 -7.44 -4.56 0.40
CA VAL A 141 -8.84 -4.20 0.17
C VAL A 141 -9.78 -5.34 0.59
N GLY A 142 -10.90 -4.95 1.16
CA GLY A 142 -12.00 -5.84 1.49
C GLY A 142 -12.95 -6.08 0.33
N GLU A 143 -14.18 -6.47 0.65
CA GLU A 143 -15.28 -6.54 -0.32
C GLU A 143 -15.54 -5.17 -0.94
N ASP A 144 -16.08 -5.14 -2.15
CA ASP A 144 -16.36 -3.92 -2.91
C ASP A 144 -15.14 -3.01 -3.14
N ASN A 145 -13.92 -3.57 -3.08
CA ASN A 145 -12.67 -2.83 -3.24
C ASN A 145 -12.46 -1.72 -2.20
N ARG A 146 -13.03 -1.86 -1.00
CA ARG A 146 -12.82 -0.91 0.10
C ARG A 146 -11.42 -1.04 0.68
N LEU A 147 -10.74 0.09 0.81
CA LEU A 147 -9.42 0.14 1.43
C LEU A 147 -9.51 -0.23 2.91
N ILE A 148 -8.69 -1.20 3.35
CA ILE A 148 -8.62 -1.66 4.74
C ILE A 148 -7.26 -1.32 5.36
N GLY A 149 -6.21 -1.33 4.57
CA GLY A 149 -4.85 -1.07 5.01
C GLY A 149 -3.88 -1.06 3.83
N ILE A 150 -2.61 -0.95 4.14
CA ILE A 150 -1.52 -1.06 3.17
C ILE A 150 -0.41 -1.92 3.76
N ILE A 151 0.28 -2.68 2.90
CA ILE A 151 1.50 -3.40 3.26
C ILE A 151 2.64 -2.80 2.46
N SER A 152 3.74 -2.49 3.14
CA SER A 152 4.99 -2.07 2.52
C SER A 152 6.10 -3.11 2.73
N MET A 153 7.15 -3.02 1.93
CA MET A 153 8.36 -3.84 2.14
C MET A 153 9.00 -3.59 3.50
N ALA A 154 8.84 -2.37 4.07
CA ALA A 154 9.36 -2.06 5.40
C ALA A 154 8.60 -2.85 6.49
N ASP A 155 7.26 -2.94 6.39
CA ASP A 155 6.45 -3.73 7.33
C ASP A 155 6.88 -5.20 7.31
N VAL A 156 7.12 -5.73 6.12
CA VAL A 156 7.58 -7.11 5.94
C VAL A 156 8.98 -7.34 6.52
N ALA A 157 9.90 -6.38 6.33
CA ALA A 157 11.28 -6.51 6.80
C ALA A 157 11.35 -6.68 8.33
N VAL A 158 10.43 -6.06 9.07
CA VAL A 158 10.34 -6.22 10.54
C VAL A 158 9.98 -7.66 10.93
N GLU A 159 9.16 -8.32 10.13
CA GLU A 159 8.67 -9.68 10.40
C GLU A 159 9.66 -10.78 9.97
N THR A 160 10.65 -10.46 9.13
CA THR A 160 11.61 -11.47 8.61
C THR A 160 12.53 -12.04 9.66
N GLU A 161 12.79 -11.33 10.77
CA GLU A 161 13.60 -11.84 11.86
C GLU A 161 12.94 -13.05 12.56
N ALA A 162 11.62 -13.14 12.50
CA ALA A 162 10.82 -14.18 13.14
C ALA A 162 10.32 -15.27 12.16
N ASP A 163 10.46 -15.07 10.83
CA ASP A 163 9.85 -15.93 9.83
C ASP A 163 10.81 -16.24 8.67
N GLN A 164 11.37 -17.46 8.67
CA GLN A 164 12.36 -17.90 7.69
C GLN A 164 11.80 -17.96 6.27
N GLU A 165 10.51 -18.30 6.07
CA GLU A 165 9.89 -18.33 4.73
C GLU A 165 9.82 -16.93 4.12
N LEU A 166 9.61 -15.91 4.95
CA LEU A 166 9.62 -14.51 4.50
C LEU A 166 11.05 -14.07 4.14
N ALA A 167 12.03 -14.43 4.95
CA ALA A 167 13.44 -14.13 4.68
C ALA A 167 13.88 -14.73 3.35
N ASP A 168 13.58 -16.01 3.14
CA ASP A 168 13.90 -16.74 1.90
C ASP A 168 13.21 -16.11 0.69
N ALA A 169 11.94 -15.72 0.81
CA ALA A 169 11.20 -15.06 -0.27
C ALA A 169 11.79 -13.71 -0.67
N ILE A 170 12.24 -12.91 0.31
CA ILE A 170 12.91 -11.63 0.04
C ILE A 170 14.27 -11.88 -0.62
N GLU A 171 15.03 -12.88 -0.16
CA GLU A 171 16.31 -13.22 -0.75
C GLU A 171 16.18 -13.67 -2.21
N ASP A 172 15.18 -14.50 -2.52
CA ASP A 172 14.90 -14.96 -3.88
C ASP A 172 14.56 -13.79 -4.82
N ILE A 173 13.73 -12.85 -4.38
CA ILE A 173 13.39 -11.64 -5.13
C ILE A 173 14.64 -10.77 -5.33
N SER A 174 15.48 -10.65 -4.30
CA SER A 174 16.71 -9.86 -4.34
C SER A 174 17.74 -10.42 -5.33
N LYS A 175 17.85 -11.74 -5.43
CA LYS A 175 18.76 -12.41 -6.36
C LYS A 175 18.26 -12.42 -7.80
N GLY A 176 16.95 -12.39 -8.00
CA GLY A 176 16.33 -12.54 -9.31
C GLY A 176 16.24 -11.29 -10.16
N HIS A 177 16.38 -10.08 -9.61
CA HIS A 177 16.11 -8.85 -10.34
C HIS A 177 16.98 -7.67 -9.91
N SER A 178 17.42 -6.88 -10.92
CA SER A 178 18.01 -5.54 -10.80
C SER A 178 17.14 -4.51 -10.03
N PHE A 179 15.93 -4.91 -9.64
CA PHE A 179 14.98 -4.13 -8.85
C PHE A 179 15.58 -3.60 -7.53
N TRP A 180 16.31 -4.46 -6.82
CA TRP A 180 16.94 -4.09 -5.54
C TRP A 180 18.17 -3.19 -5.71
N GLN A 181 18.88 -3.29 -6.84
CA GLN A 181 19.95 -2.37 -7.17
C GLN A 181 19.45 -0.93 -7.40
N GLN A 182 18.21 -0.76 -7.86
CA GLN A 182 17.59 0.57 -8.01
C GLN A 182 17.07 1.14 -6.66
N ILE A 183 16.94 0.31 -5.62
CA ILE A 183 16.43 0.74 -4.32
C ILE A 183 17.55 1.06 -3.33
N PHE A 184 18.66 0.32 -3.40
CA PHE A 184 19.77 0.37 -2.44
C PHE A 184 21.13 0.72 -3.09
N GLY A 185 21.16 1.01 -4.39
CA GLY A 185 22.36 1.42 -5.14
C GLY A 185 22.59 2.92 -5.15
#